data_e02ee954298db31ac5c273f6a0da23a3
#
_entry.id   e02ee954298db31ac5c273f6a0da23a3
#
_cell.length_a   1.000
_cell.length_b   1.000
_cell.length_c   1.000
_cell.angle_alpha   90.00
_cell.angle_beta   90.00
_cell.angle_gamma   90.00
#
_symmetry.space_group_name_H-M   'P 1'
#
loop_
_entity.id
_entity.type
_entity.pdbx_description
1 polymer ?
#
loop_
_entity_poly.entity_id
_entity_poly.type
_entity_poly.pdbx_seq_one_letter_code
_entity_poly.pdbx_strand_id
1 'polypeptide(L)'
;TKKIGDLAMEHGIGMALHMAGSPVTLFSSLHCAAATENFLAMEHHNVDDAWYDELVTGVPKPLMDKEGFIPVPNAPGLGVELNEDAIKAQLKDPAKYFAPTPEWNEERAWDRLWSRVAPEVDGPPRA
;
A
#
# COMPACT_ATOMS: atom_id res chain seq x y z
N THR A 1 -5.22 -2.55 9.90
CA THR A 1 -6.46 -3.09 9.28
C THR A 1 -6.93 -4.33 10.01
N LYS A 2 -6.17 -5.45 10.09
CA LYS A 2 -6.62 -6.73 10.67
C LYS A 2 -7.16 -6.61 12.11
N LYS A 3 -6.40 -5.99 13.03
CA LYS A 3 -6.86 -5.79 14.42
C LYS A 3 -8.15 -4.97 14.54
N ILE A 4 -8.34 -4.00 13.66
CA ILE A 4 -9.59 -3.22 13.60
C ILE A 4 -10.72 -4.10 13.11
N GLY A 5 -10.48 -4.93 12.10
CA GLY A 5 -11.45 -5.89 11.58
C GLY A 5 -11.91 -6.88 12.64
N ASP A 6 -10.98 -7.46 13.41
CA ASP A 6 -11.29 -8.40 14.48
C ASP A 6 -12.20 -7.76 15.54
N LEU A 7 -11.85 -6.54 15.99
CA LEU A 7 -12.69 -5.81 16.95
C LEU A 7 -14.06 -5.44 16.36
N ALA A 8 -14.11 -4.99 15.11
CA ALA A 8 -15.36 -4.65 14.43
C ALA A 8 -16.28 -5.88 14.30
N MET A 9 -15.71 -7.05 14.05
CA MET A 9 -16.44 -8.31 13.97
C MET A 9 -17.13 -8.66 15.31
N GLU A 10 -16.46 -8.46 16.44
CA GLU A 10 -17.06 -8.67 17.78
C GLU A 10 -18.30 -7.81 18.01
N HIS A 11 -18.39 -6.68 17.31
CA HIS A 11 -19.54 -5.74 17.37
C HIS A 11 -20.52 -5.89 16.19
N GLY A 12 -20.36 -6.92 15.36
CA GLY A 12 -21.22 -7.13 14.18
C GLY A 12 -21.07 -6.09 13.09
N ILE A 13 -19.92 -5.39 13.02
CA ILE A 13 -19.63 -4.33 12.04
C ILE A 13 -18.82 -4.91 10.89
N GLY A 14 -19.30 -4.76 9.65
CA GLY A 14 -18.59 -5.16 8.45
C GLY A 14 -17.45 -4.20 8.09
N MET A 15 -16.44 -4.71 7.39
CA MET A 15 -15.25 -3.95 6.96
C MET A 15 -15.29 -3.65 5.47
N ALA A 16 -15.36 -2.37 5.12
CA ALA A 16 -15.09 -1.87 3.77
C ALA A 16 -13.75 -1.13 3.80
N LEU A 17 -12.78 -1.62 3.02
CA LEU A 17 -11.41 -1.11 3.08
C LEU A 17 -11.21 0.06 2.10
N HIS A 18 -10.70 1.18 2.61
CA HIS A 18 -10.20 2.25 1.75
C HIS A 18 -8.90 1.82 1.07
N MET A 19 -8.84 1.98 -0.26
CA MET A 19 -7.63 1.76 -1.05
C MET A 19 -7.54 2.78 -2.20
N ALA A 20 -6.60 3.70 -2.08
CA ALA A 20 -6.25 4.70 -3.09
C ALA A 20 -4.72 4.82 -3.15
N GLY A 21 -4.07 3.91 -3.83
CA GLY A 21 -2.61 3.87 -3.87
C GLY A 21 -2.06 3.01 -4.99
N SER A 22 -0.76 2.78 -4.97
CA SER A 22 -0.08 1.95 -5.97
C SER A 22 -0.54 0.48 -5.95
N PRO A 23 -0.21 -0.33 -6.98
CA PRO A 23 -0.47 -1.76 -6.94
C PRO A 23 0.13 -2.48 -5.71
N VAL A 24 1.25 -1.99 -5.16
CA VAL A 24 1.81 -2.54 -3.91
C VAL A 24 0.82 -2.35 -2.76
N THR A 25 0.19 -1.17 -2.67
CA THR A 25 -0.86 -0.91 -1.67
C THR A 25 -2.08 -1.79 -1.91
N LEU A 26 -2.48 -1.96 -3.19
CA LEU A 26 -3.60 -2.81 -3.57
C LEU A 26 -3.37 -4.25 -3.09
N PHE A 27 -2.25 -4.89 -3.46
CA PHE A 27 -1.97 -6.28 -3.07
C PHE A 27 -1.76 -6.44 -1.57
N SER A 28 -1.16 -5.46 -0.89
CA SER A 28 -1.10 -5.45 0.58
C SER A 28 -2.50 -5.42 1.21
N SER A 29 -3.39 -4.61 0.67
CA SER A 29 -4.79 -4.51 1.13
C SER A 29 -5.60 -5.76 0.82
N LEU A 30 -5.36 -6.41 -0.33
CA LEU A 30 -5.99 -7.70 -0.69
C LEU A 30 -5.64 -8.80 0.32
N HIS A 31 -4.37 -8.92 0.71
CA HIS A 31 -3.98 -9.89 1.74
C HIS A 31 -4.59 -9.57 3.11
N CYS A 32 -4.71 -8.29 3.46
CA CYS A 32 -5.43 -7.89 4.67
C CYS A 32 -6.92 -8.23 4.58
N ALA A 33 -7.55 -7.98 3.42
CA ALA A 33 -8.95 -8.31 3.17
C ALA A 33 -9.20 -9.81 3.29
N ALA A 34 -8.35 -10.63 2.66
CA ALA A 34 -8.44 -12.09 2.71
C ALA A 34 -8.29 -12.65 4.14
N ALA A 35 -7.58 -11.93 5.02
CA ALA A 35 -7.43 -12.30 6.42
C ALA A 35 -8.53 -11.73 7.34
N THR A 36 -9.49 -10.96 6.82
CA THR A 36 -10.51 -10.24 7.59
C THR A 36 -11.87 -10.89 7.35
N GLU A 37 -12.38 -11.64 8.33
CA GLU A 37 -13.59 -12.46 8.17
C GLU A 37 -14.85 -11.66 7.88
N ASN A 38 -14.97 -10.47 8.44
CA ASN A 38 -16.09 -9.54 8.24
C ASN A 38 -15.87 -8.56 7.08
N PHE A 39 -14.97 -8.89 6.13
CA PHE A 39 -14.75 -8.13 4.92
C PHE A 39 -15.99 -8.09 4.03
N LEU A 40 -16.32 -6.91 3.53
CA LEU A 40 -17.44 -6.69 2.61
C LEU A 40 -16.96 -6.27 1.22
N ALA A 41 -16.11 -5.26 1.16
CA ALA A 41 -15.62 -4.67 -0.08
C ALA A 41 -14.31 -3.92 0.14
N MET A 42 -13.61 -3.63 -0.95
CA MET A 42 -12.46 -2.75 -0.96
C MET A 42 -12.60 -1.74 -2.11
N GLU A 43 -12.27 -0.49 -1.84
CA GLU A 43 -12.18 0.51 -2.90
C GLU A 43 -11.07 0.19 -3.89
N HIS A 44 -11.24 0.65 -5.12
CA HIS A 44 -10.22 0.64 -6.16
C HIS A 44 -10.30 1.94 -6.95
N HIS A 45 -9.53 2.95 -6.52
CA HIS A 45 -9.57 4.30 -7.09
C HIS A 45 -8.88 4.43 -8.45
N ASN A 46 -8.00 3.50 -8.80
CA ASN A 46 -7.15 3.59 -9.99
C ASN A 46 -7.70 2.82 -11.19
N VAL A 47 -8.97 2.48 -11.19
CA VAL A 47 -9.62 1.71 -12.26
C VAL A 47 -9.58 2.43 -13.62
N ASP A 48 -9.53 3.75 -13.61
CA ASP A 48 -9.48 4.60 -14.81
C ASP A 48 -8.05 4.88 -15.31
N ASP A 49 -7.05 4.47 -14.57
CA ASP A 49 -5.63 4.66 -14.93
C ASP A 49 -5.17 3.51 -15.82
N ALA A 50 -5.19 3.70 -17.14
CA ALA A 50 -4.88 2.64 -18.12
C ALA A 50 -3.49 2.00 -17.96
N TRP A 51 -2.56 2.68 -17.32
CA TRP A 51 -1.19 2.20 -17.05
C TRP A 51 -1.05 1.49 -15.69
N TYR A 52 -2.06 1.55 -14.83
CA TYR A 52 -1.97 1.07 -13.44
C TYR A 52 -1.61 -0.41 -13.36
N ASP A 53 -2.29 -1.24 -14.13
CA ASP A 53 -2.08 -2.68 -14.16
C ASP A 53 -0.66 -3.06 -14.64
N GLU A 54 -0.05 -2.20 -15.46
CA GLU A 54 1.29 -2.45 -16.01
C GLU A 54 2.41 -2.25 -14.98
N LEU A 55 2.13 -1.60 -13.84
CA LEU A 55 3.12 -1.35 -12.80
C LEU A 55 3.59 -2.61 -12.06
N VAL A 56 2.88 -3.72 -12.21
CA VAL A 56 3.23 -5.02 -11.61
C VAL A 56 3.19 -6.14 -12.62
N THR A 57 3.90 -7.23 -12.30
CA THR A 57 3.91 -8.49 -13.04
C THR A 57 3.66 -9.67 -12.10
N GLY A 58 3.57 -10.88 -12.64
CA GLY A 58 3.35 -12.09 -11.84
C GLY A 58 1.89 -12.45 -11.59
N VAL A 59 0.95 -11.62 -12.05
CA VAL A 59 -0.50 -11.83 -11.91
C VAL A 59 -1.22 -11.64 -13.25
N PRO A 60 -2.40 -12.24 -13.44
CA PRO A 60 -3.23 -12.02 -14.62
C PRO A 60 -3.61 -10.54 -14.80
N LYS A 61 -3.88 -10.15 -16.04
CA LYS A 61 -4.37 -8.81 -16.41
C LYS A 61 -5.64 -8.92 -17.25
N PRO A 62 -6.59 -8.01 -17.12
CA PRO A 62 -6.61 -6.92 -16.12
C PRO A 62 -6.58 -7.46 -14.69
N LEU A 63 -6.09 -6.66 -13.74
CA LEU A 63 -6.02 -7.04 -12.32
C LEU A 63 -7.41 -7.32 -11.75
N MET A 64 -8.39 -6.51 -12.13
CA MET A 64 -9.79 -6.67 -11.76
C MET A 64 -10.58 -7.28 -12.91
N ASP A 65 -11.32 -8.32 -12.65
CA ASP A 65 -12.22 -8.94 -13.63
C ASP A 65 -13.49 -8.11 -13.89
N LYS A 66 -14.34 -8.58 -14.81
CA LYS A 66 -15.56 -7.87 -15.21
C LYS A 66 -16.63 -7.83 -14.11
N GLU A 67 -16.56 -8.74 -13.17
CA GLU A 67 -17.44 -8.83 -12.01
C GLU A 67 -16.95 -7.96 -10.84
N GLY A 68 -15.79 -7.33 -10.97
CA GLY A 68 -15.20 -6.46 -9.93
C GLY A 68 -14.35 -7.20 -8.90
N PHE A 69 -13.88 -8.42 -9.21
CA PHE A 69 -13.04 -9.19 -8.32
C PHE A 69 -11.55 -9.12 -8.72
N ILE A 70 -10.70 -9.11 -7.72
CA ILE A 70 -9.25 -9.20 -7.88
C ILE A 70 -8.78 -10.45 -7.13
N PRO A 71 -8.19 -11.46 -7.79
CA PRO A 71 -7.73 -12.66 -7.13
C PRO A 71 -6.54 -12.36 -6.21
N VAL A 72 -6.56 -12.94 -5.01
CA VAL A 72 -5.44 -12.86 -4.06
C VAL A 72 -4.36 -13.83 -4.51
N PRO A 73 -3.13 -13.38 -4.82
CA PRO A 73 -2.06 -14.26 -5.26
C PRO A 73 -1.55 -15.16 -4.12
N ASN A 74 -1.12 -16.38 -4.48
CA ASN A 74 -0.53 -17.36 -3.55
C ASN A 74 1.00 -17.43 -3.62
N ALA A 75 1.64 -16.64 -4.48
CA ALA A 75 3.10 -16.60 -4.57
C ALA A 75 3.70 -15.92 -3.32
N PRO A 76 4.98 -16.19 -2.99
CA PRO A 76 5.64 -15.58 -1.83
C PRO A 76 5.59 -14.05 -1.83
N GLY A 77 5.64 -13.45 -0.64
CA GLY A 77 5.54 -11.99 -0.46
C GLY A 77 4.13 -11.49 -0.77
N LEU A 78 4.01 -10.44 -1.55
CA LEU A 78 2.73 -9.91 -2.02
C LEU A 78 2.20 -10.68 -3.25
N GLY A 79 3.00 -11.61 -3.79
CA GLY A 79 2.64 -12.39 -4.98
C GLY A 79 2.75 -11.63 -6.30
N VAL A 80 3.39 -10.48 -6.29
CA VAL A 80 3.65 -9.62 -7.45
C VAL A 80 5.07 -9.10 -7.42
N GLU A 81 5.59 -8.78 -8.60
CA GLU A 81 6.86 -8.08 -8.78
C GLU A 81 6.62 -6.71 -9.40
N LEU A 82 7.46 -5.73 -9.07
CA LEU A 82 7.38 -4.41 -9.68
C LEU A 82 7.86 -4.45 -11.14
N ASN A 83 7.11 -3.85 -12.03
CA ASN A 83 7.55 -3.54 -13.37
C ASN A 83 8.26 -2.19 -13.38
N GLU A 84 9.57 -2.21 -13.09
CA GLU A 84 10.36 -0.99 -12.94
C GLU A 84 10.37 -0.12 -14.19
N ASP A 85 10.35 -0.72 -15.39
CA ASP A 85 10.34 0.04 -16.64
C ASP A 85 9.01 0.79 -16.82
N ALA A 86 7.90 0.13 -16.53
CA ALA A 86 6.59 0.79 -16.55
C ALA A 86 6.51 1.91 -15.49
N ILE A 87 7.07 1.69 -14.30
CA ILE A 87 7.10 2.71 -13.24
C ILE A 87 7.95 3.90 -13.69
N LYS A 88 9.15 3.67 -14.24
CA LYS A 88 10.03 4.73 -14.75
C LYS A 88 9.36 5.56 -15.84
N ALA A 89 8.57 4.90 -16.71
CA ALA A 89 7.85 5.60 -17.78
C ALA A 89 6.77 6.57 -17.27
N GLN A 90 6.25 6.36 -16.04
CA GLN A 90 5.26 7.24 -15.41
C GLN A 90 5.91 8.35 -14.57
N LEU A 91 7.22 8.30 -14.33
CA LEU A 91 7.89 9.34 -13.55
C LEU A 91 8.05 10.63 -14.37
N LYS A 92 7.84 11.76 -13.72
CA LYS A 92 8.14 13.07 -14.31
C LYS A 92 9.62 13.21 -14.73
N ASP A 93 10.51 12.55 -13.98
CA ASP A 93 11.95 12.49 -14.26
C ASP A 93 12.43 11.05 -13.99
N PRO A 94 12.54 10.20 -15.04
CA PRO A 94 12.96 8.81 -14.89
C PRO A 94 14.35 8.64 -14.26
N ALA A 95 15.24 9.63 -14.38
CA ALA A 95 16.57 9.58 -13.76
C ALA A 95 16.53 9.62 -12.23
N LYS A 96 15.39 10.02 -11.65
CA LYS A 96 15.16 10.06 -10.20
C LYS A 96 14.52 8.79 -9.63
N TYR A 97 14.42 7.74 -10.42
CA TYR A 97 13.88 6.47 -9.94
C TYR A 97 14.74 5.91 -8.81
N PHE A 98 14.16 5.87 -7.59
CA PHE A 98 14.85 5.50 -6.35
C PHE A 98 16.19 6.20 -6.07
N ALA A 99 16.48 7.32 -6.74
CA ALA A 99 17.64 8.11 -6.40
C ALA A 99 17.44 8.73 -5.01
N PRO A 100 18.32 8.48 -4.03
CA PRO A 100 18.23 9.12 -2.74
C PRO A 100 18.41 10.63 -2.89
N THR A 101 17.55 11.40 -2.27
CA THR A 101 17.68 12.86 -2.19
C THR A 101 18.10 13.27 -0.77
N PRO A 102 18.67 14.47 -0.57
CA PRO A 102 19.01 14.95 0.76
C PRO A 102 17.85 14.85 1.75
N GLU A 103 16.62 15.09 1.26
CA GLU A 103 15.40 15.07 2.07
C GLU A 103 15.05 13.66 2.62
N TRP A 104 15.60 12.59 2.04
CA TRP A 104 15.41 11.22 2.56
C TRP A 104 16.04 11.02 3.93
N ASN A 105 17.12 11.77 4.21
CA ASN A 105 17.84 11.69 5.46
C ASN A 105 17.43 12.78 6.47
N GLU A 106 16.54 13.67 6.06
CA GLU A 106 15.99 14.69 6.97
C GLU A 106 14.94 14.09 7.89
N GLU A 107 15.10 14.29 9.20
CA GLU A 107 14.11 13.87 10.18
C GLU A 107 12.80 14.64 9.98
N ARG A 108 11.72 13.93 9.74
CA ARG A 108 10.37 14.50 9.57
C ARG A 108 9.54 14.28 10.82
N ALA A 109 8.53 15.13 11.04
CA ALA A 109 7.71 15.11 12.25
C ALA A 109 7.09 13.73 12.54
N TRP A 110 6.70 12.98 11.51
CA TRP A 110 6.12 11.64 11.69
C TRP A 110 7.16 10.56 12.04
N ASP A 111 8.42 10.72 11.64
CA ASP A 111 9.48 9.74 11.92
C ASP A 111 9.70 9.60 13.43
N ARG A 112 9.44 10.66 14.19
CA ARG A 112 9.52 10.69 15.65
C ARG A 112 8.45 9.85 16.34
N LEU A 113 7.28 9.72 15.74
CA LEU A 113 6.19 8.92 16.28
C LEU A 113 6.48 7.41 16.24
N TRP A 114 7.37 6.99 15.35
CA TRP A 114 7.67 5.59 15.08
C TRP A 114 9.11 5.20 15.45
N SER A 115 9.95 6.16 15.76
CA SER A 115 11.33 5.91 16.19
C SER A 115 11.32 5.23 17.55
N ARG A 116 11.97 4.07 17.65
CA ARG A 116 12.23 3.38 18.92
C ARG A 116 13.42 3.96 19.67
N VAL A 117 14.19 4.79 19.04
CA VAL A 117 15.31 5.52 19.61
C VAL A 117 14.82 6.91 19.91
N ALA A 118 14.66 7.23 21.19
CA ALA A 118 14.44 8.61 21.59
C ALA A 118 15.63 9.42 21.04
N PRO A 119 15.41 10.51 20.28
CA PRO A 119 16.51 11.38 19.92
C PRO A 119 17.20 11.84 21.19
N GLU A 120 18.54 11.78 21.23
CA GLU A 120 19.27 12.49 22.28
C GLU A 120 18.86 13.95 22.21
N VAL A 121 18.05 14.36 23.16
CA VAL A 121 17.56 15.74 23.23
C VAL A 121 18.64 16.57 23.90
N ASP A 122 19.60 17.01 23.11
CA ASP A 122 20.45 18.14 23.50
C ASP A 122 19.62 19.43 23.37
N GLY A 123 18.83 19.69 24.39
CA GLY A 123 18.03 20.92 24.47
C GLY A 123 16.90 20.84 25.50
N PRO A 124 16.39 21.96 25.98
CA PRO A 124 15.29 21.97 26.93
C PRO A 124 14.04 21.33 26.32
N PRO A 125 13.22 20.61 27.11
CA PRO A 125 12.02 19.96 26.64
C PRO A 125 11.11 21.00 25.97
N ARG A 126 10.68 20.70 24.75
CA ARG A 126 9.72 21.55 24.04
C ARG A 126 8.36 21.40 24.72
N ALA A 127 7.80 22.55 25.15
CA ALA A 127 6.48 22.66 25.75
C ALA A 127 5.37 22.28 24.77
#